data_be29cd0b44c7bc11efc3481187fd3caa
#
_entry.id   be29cd0b44c7bc11efc3481187fd3caa
#
_cell.length_a   1.000
_cell.length_b   1.000
_cell.length_c   1.000
_cell.angle_alpha   90.00
_cell.angle_beta   90.00
_cell.angle_gamma   90.00
#
_symmetry.space_group_name_H-M   'P 1'
#
loop_
_entity.id
_entity.type
_entity.pdbx_description
1 polymer ?
#
loop_
_entity_poly.entity_id
_entity_poly.type
_entity_poly.pdbx_seq_one_letter_code
_entity_poly.pdbx_strand_id
1 'polypeptide(L)'
;MANLLADLGQGLAAFHSDLFDNASHLTVVTMSEFGRRAAENGSLGTDHGHGSLMLLMGGHVVGGRVGGSWPGLAAEQLVGPGDLAVTTDYRNVLAEVCLKRLNNPALDEIFPGFPAIPRGFLTSGQ
;
A
#
# COMPACT_ATOMS: atom_id res chain seq x y z
N MET A 1 16.37 4.32 8.67
CA MET A 1 14.97 3.95 8.33
C MET A 1 13.96 4.55 9.30
N ALA A 2 14.07 4.34 10.62
CA ALA A 2 13.07 4.80 11.60
C ALA A 2 12.72 6.31 11.49
N ASN A 3 13.71 7.19 11.38
CA ASN A 3 13.47 8.63 11.26
C ASN A 3 12.67 9.01 10.00
N LEU A 4 12.97 8.38 8.85
CA LEU A 4 12.24 8.63 7.60
C LEU A 4 10.79 8.16 7.69
N LEU A 5 10.53 7.03 8.36
CA LEU A 5 9.16 6.56 8.59
C LEU A 5 8.42 7.45 9.60
N ALA A 6 9.12 8.00 10.59
CA ALA A 6 8.55 8.97 11.51
C ALA A 6 8.16 10.26 10.78
N ASP A 7 9.02 10.79 9.91
CA ASP A 7 8.75 11.99 9.11
C ASP A 7 7.54 11.76 8.18
N LEU A 8 7.49 10.61 7.49
CA LEU A 8 6.33 10.24 6.67
C LEU A 8 5.05 10.16 7.51
N GLY A 9 5.11 9.50 8.68
CA GLY A 9 3.96 9.36 9.57
C GLY A 9 3.46 10.69 10.10
N GLN A 10 4.37 11.60 10.48
CA GLN A 10 4.03 12.96 10.91
C GLN A 10 3.40 13.76 9.77
N GLY A 11 3.94 13.66 8.55
CA GLY A 11 3.38 14.31 7.37
C GLY A 11 1.97 13.82 7.06
N LEU A 12 1.73 12.51 7.08
CA LEU A 12 0.40 11.93 6.87
C LEU A 12 -0.58 12.33 7.98
N ALA A 13 -0.13 12.37 9.24
CA ALA A 13 -0.96 12.80 10.36
C ALA A 13 -1.35 14.27 10.26
N ALA A 14 -0.40 15.15 9.92
CA ALA A 14 -0.66 16.58 9.71
C ALA A 14 -1.65 16.79 8.54
N PHE A 15 -1.43 16.12 7.42
CA PHE A 15 -2.33 16.16 6.28
C PHE A 15 -3.74 15.69 6.64
N HIS A 16 -3.86 14.58 7.37
CA HIS A 16 -5.15 14.06 7.84
C HIS A 16 -5.86 15.07 8.74
N SER A 17 -5.13 15.71 9.69
CA SER A 17 -5.70 16.68 10.63
C SER A 17 -6.19 17.93 9.92
N ASP A 18 -5.44 18.43 8.93
CA ASP A 18 -5.80 19.61 8.14
C ASP A 18 -7.06 19.38 7.27
N LEU A 19 -7.21 18.18 6.75
CA LEU A 19 -8.31 17.83 5.86
C LEU A 19 -9.41 16.99 6.53
N PHE A 20 -9.44 16.92 7.85
CA PHE A 20 -10.37 16.07 8.61
C PHE A 20 -11.83 16.24 8.17
N ASP A 21 -12.31 17.47 8.00
CA ASP A 21 -13.69 17.77 7.58
C ASP A 21 -13.99 17.32 6.14
N ASN A 22 -12.94 17.09 5.34
CA ASN A 22 -13.05 16.64 3.94
C ASN A 22 -12.55 15.20 3.75
N ALA A 23 -12.23 14.47 4.81
CA ALA A 23 -11.65 13.13 4.74
C ALA A 23 -12.52 12.14 3.94
N SER A 24 -13.85 12.29 3.97
CA SER A 24 -14.79 11.48 3.21
C SER A 24 -14.60 11.60 1.69
N HIS A 25 -14.08 12.71 1.20
CA HIS A 25 -13.84 12.95 -0.22
C HIS A 25 -12.44 12.57 -0.67
N LEU A 26 -11.58 12.19 0.26
CA LEU A 26 -10.18 11.88 0.00
C LEU A 26 -9.87 10.39 0.13
N THR A 27 -8.98 9.93 -0.70
CA THR A 27 -8.32 8.64 -0.56
C THR A 27 -6.85 8.82 -0.89
N VAL A 28 -6.00 8.66 0.11
CA VAL A 28 -4.55 8.70 -0.01
C VAL A 28 -4.02 7.30 -0.15
N VAL A 29 -3.16 7.09 -1.14
CA VAL A 29 -2.46 5.82 -1.37
C VAL A 29 -0.97 6.13 -1.49
N THR A 30 -0.14 5.50 -0.65
CA THR A 30 1.32 5.59 -0.83
C THR A 30 1.80 4.45 -1.70
N MET A 31 2.73 4.75 -2.59
CA MET A 31 3.35 3.77 -3.49
C MET A 31 4.86 3.97 -3.54
N SER A 32 5.58 2.91 -3.87
CA SER A 32 7.02 2.93 -4.14
C SER A 32 7.31 2.12 -5.40
N GLU A 33 8.32 2.53 -6.17
CA GLU A 33 8.72 1.83 -7.40
C GLU A 33 9.45 0.51 -7.14
N PHE A 34 9.96 0.31 -5.94
CA PHE A 34 10.66 -0.91 -5.53
C PHE A 34 10.26 -1.33 -4.12
N GLY A 35 10.49 -2.61 -3.82
CA GLY A 35 10.38 -3.16 -2.48
C GLY A 35 11.69 -3.10 -1.70
N ARG A 36 11.76 -3.87 -0.64
CA ARG A 36 12.89 -3.86 0.30
C ARG A 36 13.34 -5.28 0.65
N ARG A 37 14.64 -5.41 0.95
CA ARG A 37 15.18 -6.56 1.66
C ARG A 37 14.76 -6.53 3.12
N ALA A 38 14.69 -7.71 3.73
CA ALA A 38 14.37 -7.83 5.15
C ALA A 38 15.53 -7.40 6.06
N ALA A 39 16.77 -7.63 5.63
CA ALA A 39 17.96 -7.32 6.41
C ALA A 39 18.29 -5.82 6.41
N GLU A 40 18.73 -5.32 7.56
CA GLU A 40 19.33 -3.99 7.66
C GLU A 40 20.67 -3.94 6.94
N ASN A 41 20.92 -2.87 6.22
CA ASN A 41 22.18 -2.62 5.54
C ASN A 41 23.14 -1.73 6.37
N GLY A 42 24.38 -1.56 5.90
CA GLY A 42 25.41 -0.77 6.57
C GLY A 42 25.07 0.72 6.76
N SER A 43 24.01 1.22 6.16
CA SER A 43 23.52 2.62 6.29
C SER A 43 22.29 2.75 7.21
N LEU A 44 22.01 1.76 8.06
CA LEU A 44 20.86 1.72 8.97
C LEU A 44 19.50 1.81 8.22
N GLY A 45 19.47 1.27 7.02
CA GLY A 45 18.32 1.16 6.16
C GLY A 45 18.15 -0.26 5.65
N THR A 46 17.50 -0.42 4.49
CA THR A 46 17.41 -1.70 3.79
C THR A 46 17.69 -1.49 2.32
N ASP A 47 18.28 -2.49 1.66
CA ASP A 47 18.50 -2.46 0.23
C ASP A 47 17.18 -2.59 -0.54
N HIS A 48 17.20 -2.26 -1.83
CA HIS A 48 16.08 -2.49 -2.73
C HIS A 48 15.78 -3.99 -2.82
N GLY A 49 14.51 -4.33 -3.00
CA GLY A 49 14.02 -5.69 -3.11
C GLY A 49 12.66 -5.75 -3.80
N HIS A 50 11.90 -6.83 -3.62
CA HIS A 50 10.65 -7.08 -4.33
C HIS A 50 9.43 -6.54 -3.59
N GLY A 51 9.13 -7.05 -2.40
CA GLY A 51 7.94 -6.68 -1.64
C GLY A 51 8.08 -5.37 -0.88
N SER A 52 6.98 -4.66 -0.70
CA SER A 52 6.89 -3.44 0.09
C SER A 52 5.53 -3.35 0.76
N LEU A 53 5.20 -2.18 1.29
CA LEU A 53 3.90 -1.87 1.84
C LEU A 53 3.28 -0.68 1.11
N MET A 54 1.95 -0.60 1.18
CA MET A 54 1.17 0.56 0.79
C MET A 54 0.39 1.04 2.01
N LEU A 55 0.30 2.35 2.20
CA LEU A 55 -0.58 2.95 3.20
C LEU A 55 -1.83 3.47 2.50
N LEU A 56 -2.97 3.22 3.10
CA LEU A 56 -4.26 3.70 2.66
C LEU A 56 -4.87 4.56 3.77
N MET A 57 -5.33 5.76 3.44
CA MET A 57 -5.94 6.69 4.38
C MET A 57 -7.10 7.44 3.70
N GLY A 58 -8.17 7.69 4.43
CA GLY A 58 -9.33 8.44 3.95
C GLY A 58 -10.66 7.88 4.43
N GLY A 59 -11.74 8.58 4.17
CA GLY A 59 -13.06 8.30 4.75
C GLY A 59 -13.70 6.97 4.34
N HIS A 60 -13.30 6.39 3.24
CA HIS A 60 -13.84 5.12 2.73
C HIS A 60 -12.84 3.95 2.85
N VAL A 61 -11.73 4.18 3.54
CA VAL A 61 -10.76 3.12 3.82
C VAL A 61 -11.27 2.26 4.97
N VAL A 62 -11.25 0.95 4.80
CA VAL A 62 -11.49 -0.02 5.87
C VAL A 62 -10.22 -0.10 6.72
N GLY A 63 -10.00 0.95 7.51
CA GLY A 63 -8.79 1.19 8.28
C GLY A 63 -8.69 0.39 9.58
N GLY A 64 -7.68 0.76 10.40
CA GLY A 64 -7.43 0.12 11.70
C GLY A 64 -6.89 -1.30 11.60
N ARG A 65 -6.42 -1.72 10.42
CA ARG A 65 -5.91 -3.07 10.18
C ARG A 65 -4.72 -3.09 9.21
N VAL A 66 -3.95 -4.14 9.27
CA VAL A 66 -3.00 -4.53 8.23
C VAL A 66 -3.69 -5.52 7.30
N GLY A 67 -3.68 -5.26 6.00
CA GLY A 67 -4.26 -6.14 4.99
C GLY A 67 -3.19 -6.88 4.20
N GLY A 68 -3.59 -7.99 3.57
CA GLY A 68 -2.70 -8.86 2.79
C GLY A 68 -2.31 -10.13 3.55
N SER A 69 -1.49 -10.96 2.92
CA SER A 69 -0.92 -12.17 3.53
C SER A 69 0.50 -11.88 3.98
N TRP A 70 0.79 -12.08 5.26
CA TRP A 70 2.13 -11.91 5.80
C TRP A 70 2.85 -13.25 5.89
N PRO A 71 3.89 -13.50 5.06
CA PRO A 71 4.57 -14.79 5.05
C PRO A 71 5.58 -14.96 6.19
N GLY A 72 6.01 -13.85 6.82
CA GLY A 72 7.06 -13.82 7.82
C GLY A 72 8.40 -13.33 7.27
N LEU A 73 9.46 -13.47 8.09
CA LEU A 73 10.83 -13.04 7.79
C LEU A 73 11.87 -14.17 7.94
N ALA A 74 11.43 -15.42 8.13
CA ALA A 74 12.35 -16.55 8.14
C ALA A 74 12.97 -16.74 6.74
N ALA A 75 14.15 -17.30 6.65
CA ALA A 75 14.92 -17.41 5.41
C ALA A 75 14.12 -18.06 4.27
N GLU A 76 13.33 -19.07 4.60
CA GLU A 76 12.46 -19.79 3.66
C GLU A 76 11.23 -18.99 3.20
N GLN A 77 10.93 -17.87 3.85
CA GLN A 77 9.81 -16.98 3.55
C GLN A 77 10.24 -15.77 2.70
N LEU A 78 11.55 -15.59 2.55
CA LEU A 78 12.14 -14.52 1.75
C LEU A 78 12.38 -15.02 0.32
N VAL A 79 12.50 -14.06 -0.61
CA VAL A 79 12.74 -14.34 -2.03
C VAL A 79 14.14 -13.90 -2.43
N GLY A 80 14.79 -14.65 -3.32
CA GLY A 80 16.11 -14.32 -3.86
C GLY A 80 17.13 -14.07 -2.75
N PRO A 81 17.85 -12.92 -2.76
CA PRO A 81 18.92 -12.66 -1.80
C PRO A 81 18.41 -12.14 -0.43
N GLY A 82 17.17 -12.39 -0.06
CA GLY A 82 16.56 -11.94 1.19
C GLY A 82 15.54 -10.82 1.03
N ASP A 83 14.89 -10.76 -0.11
CA ASP A 83 13.84 -9.78 -0.39
C ASP A 83 12.52 -10.14 0.30
N LEU A 84 11.73 -9.15 0.66
CA LEU A 84 10.34 -9.38 1.06
C LEU A 84 9.54 -9.98 -0.11
N ALA A 85 8.74 -11.00 0.17
CA ALA A 85 7.89 -11.59 -0.85
C ALA A 85 6.73 -10.66 -1.24
N VAL A 86 6.38 -10.64 -2.52
CA VAL A 86 5.16 -9.98 -3.01
C VAL A 86 3.98 -10.92 -2.80
N THR A 87 3.09 -10.61 -1.87
CA THR A 87 1.91 -11.42 -1.54
C THR A 87 0.60 -10.79 -1.98
N THR A 88 0.64 -9.53 -2.36
CA THR A 88 -0.50 -8.81 -2.91
C THR A 88 -0.01 -7.93 -4.06
N ASP A 89 -0.61 -8.11 -5.23
CA ASP A 89 -0.34 -7.23 -6.36
C ASP A 89 -0.97 -5.86 -6.11
N TYR A 90 -0.19 -4.79 -6.24
CA TYR A 90 -0.63 -3.41 -6.01
C TYR A 90 -1.80 -3.00 -6.91
N ARG A 91 -1.90 -3.62 -8.09
CA ARG A 91 -3.01 -3.36 -9.02
C ARG A 91 -4.37 -3.76 -8.44
N ASN A 92 -4.41 -4.75 -7.54
CA ASN A 92 -5.65 -5.08 -6.84
C ASN A 92 -6.13 -3.94 -5.93
N VAL A 93 -5.19 -3.24 -5.28
CA VAL A 93 -5.50 -2.08 -4.44
C VAL A 93 -5.97 -0.91 -5.30
N LEU A 94 -5.23 -0.61 -6.38
CA LEU A 94 -5.58 0.48 -7.30
C LEU A 94 -6.90 0.21 -8.02
N ALA A 95 -7.20 -1.04 -8.37
CA ALA A 95 -8.48 -1.41 -8.95
C ALA A 95 -9.66 -1.10 -8.01
N GLU A 96 -9.50 -1.32 -6.70
CA GLU A 96 -10.53 -0.90 -5.74
C GLU A 96 -10.69 0.62 -5.70
N VAL A 97 -9.61 1.39 -5.80
CA VAL A 97 -9.68 2.85 -5.89
C VAL A 97 -10.45 3.25 -7.16
N CYS A 98 -10.10 2.69 -8.31
CA CYS A 98 -10.80 2.96 -9.57
C CYS A 98 -12.30 2.66 -9.47
N LEU A 99 -12.66 1.48 -8.99
CA LEU A 99 -14.05 1.04 -8.90
C LEU A 99 -14.84 1.83 -7.87
N LYS A 100 -14.29 2.01 -6.66
CA LYS A 100 -15.07 2.43 -5.49
C LYS A 100 -14.95 3.93 -5.19
N ARG A 101 -13.89 4.58 -5.66
CA ARG A 101 -13.65 6.01 -5.43
C ARG A 101 -13.78 6.85 -6.69
N LEU A 102 -13.34 6.33 -7.82
CA LEU A 102 -13.41 7.03 -9.10
C LEU A 102 -14.62 6.61 -9.95
N ASN A 103 -15.40 5.62 -9.47
CA ASN A 103 -16.54 5.04 -10.18
C ASN A 103 -16.18 4.66 -11.63
N ASN A 104 -14.97 4.16 -11.83
CA ASN A 104 -14.45 3.76 -13.13
C ASN A 104 -14.33 2.23 -13.23
N PRO A 105 -15.22 1.55 -13.98
CA PRO A 105 -15.17 0.10 -14.15
C PRO A 105 -14.24 -0.37 -15.28
N ALA A 106 -13.63 0.53 -16.04
CA ALA A 106 -12.80 0.19 -17.21
C ALA A 106 -11.42 -0.37 -16.80
N LEU A 107 -11.39 -1.39 -15.93
CA LEU A 107 -10.16 -1.92 -15.37
C LEU A 107 -9.28 -2.59 -16.42
N ASP A 108 -9.86 -3.19 -17.46
CA ASP A 108 -9.12 -3.82 -18.54
C ASP A 108 -8.35 -2.80 -19.39
N GLU A 109 -8.82 -1.56 -19.46
CA GLU A 109 -8.12 -0.47 -20.12
C GLU A 109 -6.99 0.10 -19.26
N ILE A 110 -7.20 0.13 -17.92
CA ILE A 110 -6.22 0.67 -16.95
C ILE A 110 -5.12 -0.36 -16.68
N PHE A 111 -5.49 -1.64 -16.58
CA PHE A 111 -4.59 -2.76 -16.28
C PHE A 111 -4.73 -3.87 -17.33
N PRO A 112 -4.29 -3.64 -18.58
CA PRO A 112 -4.47 -4.61 -19.66
C PRO A 112 -3.95 -6.01 -19.30
N GLY A 113 -4.81 -7.02 -19.46
CA GLY A 113 -4.46 -8.42 -19.19
C GLY A 113 -4.28 -8.78 -17.72
N PHE A 114 -4.64 -7.89 -16.78
CA PHE A 114 -4.58 -8.17 -15.35
C PHE A 114 -5.99 -8.39 -14.77
N PRO A 115 -6.34 -9.61 -14.32
CA PRO A 115 -7.62 -9.88 -13.68
C PRO A 115 -7.60 -9.35 -12.24
N ALA A 116 -7.98 -8.10 -12.06
CA ALA A 116 -8.00 -7.45 -10.75
C ALA A 116 -8.98 -8.13 -9.79
N ILE A 117 -8.51 -8.44 -8.58
CA ILE A 117 -9.32 -9.06 -7.52
C ILE A 117 -9.43 -8.09 -6.36
N PRO A 118 -10.59 -7.44 -6.15
CA PRO A 118 -10.83 -6.58 -4.99
C PRO A 118 -10.55 -7.29 -3.66
N ARG A 119 -9.91 -6.62 -2.73
CA ARG A 119 -9.47 -7.17 -1.44
C ARG A 119 -10.25 -6.64 -0.23
N GLY A 120 -11.19 -5.72 -0.47
CA GLY A 120 -11.99 -5.12 0.58
C GLY A 120 -11.25 -4.09 1.42
N PHE A 121 -10.31 -3.38 0.83
CA PHE A 121 -9.60 -2.28 1.49
C PHE A 121 -10.42 -0.98 1.52
N LEU A 122 -11.36 -0.85 0.62
CA LEU A 122 -12.22 0.32 0.48
C LEU A 122 -13.70 -0.08 0.51
N THR A 123 -14.55 0.79 1.03
CA THR A 123 -16.00 0.74 0.85
C THR A 123 -16.39 1.56 -0.38
N SER A 124 -17.54 1.26 -0.98
CA SER A 124 -18.11 2.13 -2.02
C SER A 124 -18.51 3.47 -1.39
N GLY A 125 -18.19 4.57 -2.07
CA GLY A 125 -18.78 5.86 -1.76
C GLY A 125 -20.27 5.84 -2.16
N GLN A 126 -21.09 6.52 -1.39
CA GLN A 126 -22.45 6.89 -1.84
C GLN A 126 -22.37 8.11 -2.74
#